data_958e0f629544ed4d949b6145dd5b7872
#
_entry.id   958e0f629544ed4d949b6145dd5b7872
#
_cell.length_a   1.000
_cell.length_b   1.000
_cell.length_c   1.000
_cell.angle_alpha   90.00
_cell.angle_beta   90.00
_cell.angle_gamma   90.00
#
_symmetry.space_group_name_H-M   'P 1'
#
loop_
_entity.id
_entity.type
_entity.pdbx_description
1 polymer ?
#
loop_
_entity_poly.entity_id
_entity_poly.type
_entity_poly.pdbx_seq_one_letter_code
_entity_poly.pdbx_strand_id
1 'polypeptide(L)'
;MDIGVYTIYPMVALFGKPNSIKADAYILKTGVDGEGSIVFNYDEMMGTVQYSKISNSYIPSEIQGEEGSIIIEQINSFNKIIIRYRDGREEVISNEQFEKESMFYEVEEFIKIIKEGKRESEINSHENSVNTMKIMDEVRKQIGLVYLAD
;
A
#
# COMPACT_ATOMS: atom_id res chain seq x y z
N MET A 1 -3.51 13.21 -0.90
CA MET A 1 -2.93 11.87 -1.17
C MET A 1 -1.86 11.41 -0.16
N ASP A 2 -1.65 12.12 0.90
CA ASP A 2 -0.63 11.84 1.92
C ASP A 2 -0.78 10.41 2.54
N ILE A 3 -1.94 10.09 3.08
CA ILE A 3 -2.21 8.75 3.64
C ILE A 3 -2.37 7.66 2.56
N GLY A 4 -2.80 8.03 1.36
CA GLY A 4 -3.03 7.07 0.27
C GLY A 4 -1.80 6.26 -0.12
N VAL A 5 -0.59 6.78 0.09
CA VAL A 5 0.65 6.06 -0.21
C VAL A 5 0.75 4.73 0.54
N TYR A 6 0.27 4.67 1.79
CA TYR A 6 0.33 3.46 2.63
C TYR A 6 -0.53 2.30 2.11
N THR A 7 -1.48 2.57 1.22
CA THR A 7 -2.30 1.54 0.57
C THR A 7 -1.90 1.32 -0.89
N ILE A 8 -1.38 2.34 -1.57
CA ILE A 8 -0.93 2.23 -2.96
C ILE A 8 0.41 1.49 -3.06
N TYR A 9 1.38 1.85 -2.20
CA TYR A 9 2.71 1.25 -2.24
C TYR A 9 2.69 -0.28 -2.06
N PRO A 10 1.96 -0.88 -1.09
CA PRO A 10 1.84 -2.33 -0.99
C PRO A 10 1.31 -3.00 -2.27
N MET A 11 0.36 -2.37 -2.98
CA MET A 11 -0.10 -2.89 -4.27
C MET A 11 1.02 -2.95 -5.30
N VAL A 12 1.84 -1.90 -5.37
CA VAL A 12 2.98 -1.86 -6.29
C VAL A 12 4.07 -2.84 -5.88
N ALA A 13 4.38 -2.93 -4.59
CA ALA A 13 5.43 -3.80 -4.08
C ALA A 13 5.11 -5.29 -4.25
N LEU A 14 3.83 -5.68 -4.08
CA LEU A 14 3.38 -7.06 -4.17
C LEU A 14 3.00 -7.50 -5.59
N PHE A 15 2.39 -6.61 -6.37
CA PHE A 15 1.78 -6.96 -7.66
C PHE A 15 2.33 -6.17 -8.86
N GLY A 16 3.27 -5.25 -8.60
CA GLY A 16 3.85 -4.42 -9.65
C GLY A 16 2.88 -3.34 -10.17
N LYS A 17 3.20 -2.84 -11.36
CA LYS A 17 2.43 -1.77 -12.00
C LYS A 17 1.11 -2.32 -12.57
N PRO A 18 -0.05 -1.72 -12.25
CA PRO A 18 -1.34 -2.11 -12.83
C PRO A 18 -1.45 -1.66 -14.30
N ASN A 19 -2.31 -2.31 -15.08
CA ASN A 19 -2.65 -1.92 -16.45
C ASN A 19 -3.44 -0.61 -16.49
N SER A 20 -4.34 -0.43 -15.51
CA SER A 20 -5.12 0.79 -15.35
C SER A 20 -5.62 0.94 -13.92
N ILE A 21 -6.00 2.16 -13.57
CA ILE A 21 -6.65 2.46 -12.30
C ILE A 21 -7.92 3.29 -12.52
N LYS A 22 -8.84 3.18 -11.56
CA LYS A 22 -9.98 4.09 -11.41
C LYS A 22 -10.03 4.59 -9.99
N ALA A 23 -10.17 5.89 -9.81
CA ALA A 23 -10.15 6.51 -8.50
C ALA A 23 -11.29 7.52 -8.35
N ASP A 24 -11.80 7.61 -7.12
CA ASP A 24 -12.73 8.65 -6.70
C ASP A 24 -12.40 9.07 -5.27
N ALA A 25 -12.73 10.30 -4.90
CA ALA A 25 -12.43 10.84 -3.58
C ALA A 25 -13.42 11.92 -3.16
N TYR A 26 -13.63 12.01 -1.86
CA TYR A 26 -14.33 13.14 -1.25
C TYR A 26 -13.33 14.27 -0.97
N ILE A 27 -13.54 15.40 -1.65
CA ILE A 27 -12.71 16.59 -1.48
C ILE A 27 -13.30 17.47 -0.37
N LEU A 28 -12.48 17.80 0.61
CA LEU A 28 -12.85 18.67 1.73
C LEU A 28 -12.99 20.12 1.29
N LYS A 29 -13.66 20.94 2.10
CA LYS A 29 -13.79 22.40 1.88
C LYS A 29 -12.43 23.12 1.78
N THR A 30 -11.37 22.53 2.32
CA THR A 30 -10.00 23.02 2.25
C THR A 30 -9.31 22.74 0.91
N GLY A 31 -9.96 22.00 0.01
CA GLY A 31 -9.42 21.65 -1.30
C GLY A 31 -8.52 20.41 -1.30
N VAL A 32 -8.42 19.68 -0.17
CA VAL A 32 -7.65 18.43 -0.10
C VAL A 32 -8.58 17.21 -0.03
N ASP A 33 -8.04 16.05 -0.43
CA ASP A 33 -8.72 14.76 -0.30
C ASP A 33 -8.93 14.37 1.16
N GLY A 34 -10.17 14.16 1.57
CA GLY A 34 -10.54 13.66 2.90
C GLY A 34 -10.50 12.16 2.99
N GLU A 35 -11.06 11.51 1.98
CA GLU A 35 -11.03 10.06 1.80
C GLU A 35 -11.11 9.72 0.33
N GLY A 36 -10.71 8.50 -0.06
CA GLY A 36 -10.79 8.04 -1.44
C GLY A 36 -10.70 6.54 -1.57
N SER A 37 -11.11 6.07 -2.75
CA SER A 37 -11.05 4.67 -3.16
C SER A 37 -10.37 4.56 -4.51
N ILE A 38 -9.56 3.52 -4.70
CA ILE A 38 -8.85 3.26 -5.94
C ILE A 38 -9.04 1.79 -6.30
N VAL A 39 -9.45 1.54 -7.54
CA VAL A 39 -9.53 0.21 -8.15
C VAL A 39 -8.34 0.04 -9.09
N PHE A 40 -7.58 -1.03 -8.90
CA PHE A 40 -6.43 -1.43 -9.71
C PHE A 40 -6.82 -2.60 -10.61
N ASN A 41 -6.57 -2.50 -11.92
CA ASN A 41 -6.78 -3.59 -12.85
C ASN A 41 -5.42 -4.15 -13.30
N TYR A 42 -5.26 -5.46 -13.16
CA TYR A 42 -4.16 -6.25 -13.68
C TYR A 42 -4.71 -7.29 -14.68
N ASP A 43 -3.87 -8.06 -15.36
CA ASP A 43 -4.33 -9.04 -16.35
C ASP A 43 -5.20 -10.14 -15.73
N GLU A 44 -4.80 -10.66 -14.56
CA GLU A 44 -5.45 -11.82 -13.92
C GLU A 44 -6.06 -11.49 -12.55
N MET A 45 -6.01 -10.23 -12.12
CA MET A 45 -6.53 -9.83 -10.80
C MET A 45 -7.02 -8.39 -10.79
N MET A 46 -7.81 -8.08 -9.80
CA MET A 46 -8.25 -6.73 -9.48
C MET A 46 -8.00 -6.46 -8.00
N GLY A 47 -7.50 -5.27 -7.69
CA GLY A 47 -7.35 -4.81 -6.31
C GLY A 47 -8.21 -3.57 -6.04
N THR A 48 -8.62 -3.41 -4.80
CA THR A 48 -9.30 -2.19 -4.34
C THR A 48 -8.66 -1.72 -3.05
N VAL A 49 -8.31 -0.45 -2.98
CA VAL A 49 -7.79 0.17 -1.76
C VAL A 49 -8.63 1.37 -1.38
N GLN A 50 -8.69 1.62 -0.07
CA GLN A 50 -9.35 2.79 0.51
C GLN A 50 -8.40 3.50 1.46
N TYR A 51 -8.51 4.80 1.54
CA TYR A 51 -7.81 5.62 2.51
C TYR A 51 -8.72 6.73 3.04
N SER A 52 -8.53 7.13 4.28
CA SER A 52 -9.29 8.24 4.87
C SER A 52 -8.47 9.00 5.91
N LYS A 53 -8.59 10.32 5.90
CA LYS A 53 -8.08 11.24 6.93
C LYS A 53 -9.18 11.66 7.92
N ILE A 54 -10.42 11.32 7.63
CA ILE A 54 -11.60 11.79 8.37
C ILE A 54 -12.38 10.67 9.05
N SER A 55 -12.02 9.41 8.78
CA SER A 55 -12.65 8.24 9.38
C SER A 55 -11.62 7.13 9.63
N ASN A 56 -11.96 6.18 10.49
CA ASN A 56 -11.16 5.00 10.78
C ASN A 56 -11.83 3.75 10.20
N SER A 57 -11.03 2.85 9.64
CA SER A 57 -11.46 1.51 9.28
C SER A 57 -11.01 0.51 10.35
N TYR A 58 -11.87 -0.45 10.65
CA TYR A 58 -11.59 -1.59 11.54
C TYR A 58 -11.56 -2.91 10.76
N ILE A 59 -11.64 -2.85 9.45
CA ILE A 59 -11.59 -4.02 8.56
C ILE A 59 -10.12 -4.29 8.23
N PRO A 60 -9.62 -5.55 8.39
CA PRO A 60 -8.29 -5.92 7.96
C PRO A 60 -8.15 -5.83 6.44
N SER A 61 -6.91 -5.76 5.96
CA SER A 61 -6.62 -5.94 4.55
C SER A 61 -6.62 -7.43 4.20
N GLU A 62 -7.06 -7.78 2.99
CA GLU A 62 -7.19 -9.15 2.55
C GLU A 62 -6.66 -9.32 1.12
N ILE A 63 -5.91 -10.40 0.89
CA ILE A 63 -5.52 -10.87 -0.44
C ILE A 63 -6.22 -12.20 -0.65
N GLN A 64 -7.18 -12.24 -1.56
CA GLN A 64 -7.99 -13.41 -1.85
C GLN A 64 -7.36 -14.23 -2.97
N GLY A 65 -7.14 -15.51 -2.73
CA GLY A 65 -6.67 -16.51 -3.68
C GLY A 65 -7.64 -17.67 -3.81
N GLU A 66 -7.42 -18.53 -4.80
CA GLU A 66 -8.27 -19.69 -5.06
C GLU A 66 -8.25 -20.71 -3.92
N GLU A 67 -7.11 -20.88 -3.26
CA GLU A 67 -6.92 -21.87 -2.18
C GLU A 67 -7.17 -21.30 -0.77
N GLY A 68 -7.28 -19.98 -0.64
CA GLY A 68 -7.48 -19.29 0.64
C GLY A 68 -7.19 -17.80 0.55
N SER A 69 -7.20 -17.15 1.70
CA SER A 69 -6.96 -15.72 1.82
C SER A 69 -5.81 -15.42 2.78
N ILE A 70 -5.02 -14.39 2.47
CA ILE A 70 -4.08 -13.78 3.41
C ILE A 70 -4.78 -12.60 4.06
N ILE A 71 -4.85 -12.61 5.38
CA ILE A 71 -5.47 -11.54 6.18
C ILE A 71 -4.35 -10.79 6.90
N ILE A 72 -4.30 -9.46 6.71
CA ILE A 72 -3.32 -8.56 7.30
C ILE A 72 -4.07 -7.57 8.19
N GLU A 73 -3.91 -7.67 9.52
CA GLU A 73 -4.71 -6.87 10.46
C GLU A 73 -4.53 -5.36 10.27
N GLN A 74 -3.30 -4.93 10.01
CA GLN A 74 -2.99 -3.51 9.75
C GLN A 74 -1.94 -3.41 8.65
N ILE A 75 -2.33 -2.89 7.50
CA ILE A 75 -1.45 -2.80 6.32
C ILE A 75 -0.24 -1.87 6.52
N ASN A 76 -0.32 -0.93 7.43
CA ASN A 76 0.75 0.00 7.72
C ASN A 76 1.76 -0.49 8.77
N SER A 77 1.45 -1.59 9.47
CA SER A 77 2.32 -2.13 10.54
C SER A 77 2.57 -3.62 10.45
N PHE A 78 1.76 -4.36 9.68
CA PHE A 78 1.90 -5.82 9.46
C PHE A 78 1.97 -6.64 10.76
N ASN A 79 1.33 -6.18 11.83
CA ASN A 79 1.45 -6.76 13.17
C ASN A 79 1.02 -8.21 13.25
N LYS A 80 0.06 -8.61 12.42
CA LYS A 80 -0.41 -9.98 12.36
C LYS A 80 -0.84 -10.33 10.95
N ILE A 81 -0.31 -11.44 10.46
CA ILE A 81 -0.61 -12.00 9.15
C ILE A 81 -1.08 -13.43 9.34
N ILE A 82 -2.25 -13.74 8.79
CA ILE A 82 -2.88 -15.06 8.88
C ILE A 82 -3.18 -15.52 7.46
N ILE A 83 -2.92 -16.80 7.16
CA ILE A 83 -3.50 -17.49 6.01
C ILE A 83 -4.71 -18.27 6.49
N ARG A 84 -5.86 -18.05 5.85
CA ARG A 84 -7.08 -18.84 6.06
C ARG A 84 -7.36 -19.61 4.79
N TYR A 85 -7.24 -20.94 4.89
CA TYR A 85 -7.48 -21.86 3.79
C TYR A 85 -8.97 -22.13 3.59
N ARG A 86 -9.38 -22.51 2.37
CA ARG A 86 -10.79 -22.87 2.08
C ARG A 86 -11.32 -24.08 2.87
N ASP A 87 -10.45 -24.97 3.28
CA ASP A 87 -10.80 -26.13 4.11
C ASP A 87 -10.98 -25.80 5.61
N GLY A 88 -10.84 -24.52 5.98
CA GLY A 88 -11.00 -24.01 7.34
C GLY A 88 -9.74 -24.03 8.19
N ARG A 89 -8.62 -24.53 7.68
CA ARG A 89 -7.33 -24.41 8.40
C ARG A 89 -6.89 -22.96 8.45
N GLU A 90 -6.21 -22.60 9.52
CA GLU A 90 -5.58 -21.31 9.70
C GLU A 90 -4.09 -21.49 10.01
N GLU A 91 -3.27 -20.62 9.46
CA GLU A 91 -1.83 -20.54 9.72
C GLU A 91 -1.46 -19.11 10.05
N VAL A 92 -0.83 -18.91 11.20
CA VAL A 92 -0.30 -17.60 11.60
C VAL A 92 1.11 -17.46 11.06
N ILE A 93 1.29 -16.58 10.06
CA ILE A 93 2.59 -16.32 9.43
C ILE A 93 3.43 -15.38 10.29
N SER A 94 2.81 -14.33 10.82
CA SER A 94 3.45 -13.39 11.71
C SER A 94 2.47 -12.93 12.77
N ASN A 95 2.93 -12.94 14.01
CA ASN A 95 2.22 -12.38 15.16
C ASN A 95 3.18 -11.54 16.01
N GLU A 96 4.26 -11.10 15.39
CA GLU A 96 5.30 -10.36 16.08
C GLU A 96 4.89 -8.89 16.21
N GLN A 97 4.91 -8.39 17.42
CA GLN A 97 5.09 -6.96 17.63
C GLN A 97 6.54 -6.68 17.24
N PHE A 98 6.73 -5.81 16.25
CA PHE A 98 8.08 -5.38 15.90
C PHE A 98 8.78 -4.88 17.16
N GLU A 99 9.91 -5.51 17.53
CA GLU A 99 10.67 -5.16 18.73
C GLU A 99 11.24 -3.73 18.67
N LYS A 100 11.29 -3.17 17.47
CA LYS A 100 11.89 -1.87 17.18
C LYS A 100 10.87 -0.93 16.54
N GLU A 101 11.05 0.36 16.72
CA GLU A 101 10.24 1.38 16.07
C GLU A 101 10.32 1.26 14.53
N SER A 102 9.23 1.57 13.85
CA SER A 102 9.09 1.39 12.39
C SER A 102 10.23 2.00 11.58
N MET A 103 10.71 3.19 11.96
CA MET A 103 11.81 3.88 11.29
C MET A 103 13.16 3.16 11.41
N PHE A 104 13.32 2.23 12.34
CA PHE A 104 14.58 1.48 12.51
C PHE A 104 14.93 0.68 11.26
N TYR A 105 13.97 0.00 10.68
CA TYR A 105 14.19 -0.88 9.51
C TYR A 105 14.57 -0.09 8.26
N GLU A 106 14.01 1.10 8.09
CA GLU A 106 14.37 2.00 6.99
C GLU A 106 15.82 2.47 7.11
N VAL A 107 16.22 2.90 8.31
CA VAL A 107 17.59 3.36 8.60
C VAL A 107 18.59 2.21 8.46
N GLU A 108 18.26 1.01 8.96
CA GLU A 108 19.11 -0.19 8.85
C GLU A 108 19.36 -0.56 7.38
N GLU A 109 18.31 -0.62 6.55
CA GLU A 109 18.45 -0.91 5.13
C GLU A 109 19.25 0.19 4.41
N PHE A 110 19.01 1.46 4.72
CA PHE A 110 19.76 2.58 4.15
C PHE A 110 21.26 2.50 4.46
N ILE A 111 21.63 2.20 5.73
CA ILE A 111 23.02 2.02 6.13
C ILE A 111 23.66 0.83 5.40
N LYS A 112 22.92 -0.28 5.25
CA LYS A 112 23.37 -1.47 4.55
C LYS A 112 23.69 -1.18 3.09
N ILE A 113 22.77 -0.50 2.38
CA ILE A 113 22.96 -0.09 0.98
C ILE A 113 24.24 0.73 0.81
N ILE A 114 24.48 1.72 1.68
CA ILE A 114 25.68 2.55 1.65
C ILE A 114 26.94 1.70 1.86
N LYS A 115 26.95 0.81 2.85
CA LYS A 115 28.11 -0.08 3.15
C LYS A 115 28.42 -1.04 2.00
N GLU A 116 27.39 -1.50 1.28
CA GLU A 116 27.51 -2.40 0.14
C GLU A 116 27.82 -1.67 -1.18
N GLY A 117 27.88 -0.33 -1.17
CA GLY A 117 28.10 0.49 -2.36
C GLY A 117 26.96 0.39 -3.39
N LYS A 118 25.78 -0.05 -2.97
CA LYS A 118 24.58 -0.11 -3.80
C LYS A 118 23.95 1.27 -3.94
N ARG A 119 23.17 1.49 -5.00
CA ARG A 119 22.49 2.75 -5.28
C ARG A 119 21.00 2.74 -4.94
N GLU A 120 20.44 1.55 -4.73
CA GLU A 120 19.04 1.36 -4.37
C GLU A 120 18.87 0.08 -3.53
N SER A 121 17.75 0.00 -2.81
CA SER A 121 17.34 -1.18 -2.09
C SER A 121 16.70 -2.20 -3.02
N GLU A 122 16.94 -3.49 -2.77
CA GLU A 122 16.23 -4.58 -3.43
C GLU A 122 14.80 -4.74 -2.88
N ILE A 123 14.56 -4.26 -1.65
CA ILE A 123 13.24 -4.28 -0.99
C ILE A 123 12.37 -3.13 -1.51
N ASN A 124 12.95 -1.92 -1.56
CA ASN A 124 12.29 -0.70 -2.03
C ASN A 124 13.08 -0.09 -3.19
N SER A 125 12.83 -0.59 -4.39
CA SER A 125 13.52 -0.15 -5.60
C SER A 125 13.07 1.25 -6.05
N HIS A 126 13.93 1.92 -6.84
CA HIS A 126 13.55 3.15 -7.52
C HIS A 126 12.34 2.93 -8.44
N GLU A 127 12.25 1.77 -9.07
CA GLU A 127 11.11 1.42 -9.92
C GLU A 127 9.79 1.41 -9.14
N ASN A 128 9.75 0.76 -7.96
CA ASN A 128 8.57 0.76 -7.10
C ASN A 128 8.18 2.17 -6.68
N SER A 129 9.15 2.99 -6.29
CA SER A 129 8.92 4.38 -5.92
C SER A 129 8.35 5.19 -7.07
N VAL A 130 8.93 5.09 -8.26
CA VAL A 130 8.46 5.79 -9.47
C VAL A 130 7.07 5.32 -9.89
N ASN A 131 6.79 4.01 -9.85
CA ASN A 131 5.47 3.47 -10.20
C ASN A 131 4.40 3.93 -9.19
N THR A 132 4.72 3.95 -7.91
CA THR A 132 3.83 4.48 -6.87
C THR A 132 3.49 5.96 -7.14
N MET A 133 4.48 6.79 -7.42
CA MET A 133 4.26 8.20 -7.73
C MET A 133 3.42 8.40 -8.99
N LYS A 134 3.67 7.64 -10.05
CA LYS A 134 2.85 7.69 -11.27
C LYS A 134 1.38 7.33 -11.02
N ILE A 135 1.13 6.34 -10.15
CA ILE A 135 -0.23 5.98 -9.74
C ILE A 135 -0.86 7.13 -8.95
N MET A 136 -0.14 7.71 -7.99
CA MET A 136 -0.62 8.85 -7.22
C MET A 136 -0.95 10.07 -8.11
N ASP A 137 -0.13 10.36 -9.12
CA ASP A 137 -0.39 11.43 -10.08
C ASP A 137 -1.63 11.15 -10.93
N GLU A 138 -1.81 9.91 -11.39
CA GLU A 138 -3.02 9.52 -12.13
C GLU A 138 -4.27 9.59 -11.25
N VAL A 139 -4.20 9.15 -9.98
CA VAL A 139 -5.29 9.31 -9.01
C VAL A 139 -5.65 10.77 -8.84
N ARG A 140 -4.65 11.65 -8.58
CA ARG A 140 -4.87 13.09 -8.43
C ARG A 140 -5.58 13.70 -9.64
N LYS A 141 -5.14 13.32 -10.84
CA LYS A 141 -5.77 13.75 -12.09
C LYS A 141 -7.23 13.33 -12.16
N GLN A 142 -7.56 12.08 -11.83
CA GLN A 142 -8.93 11.55 -11.87
C GLN A 142 -9.84 12.24 -10.85
N ILE A 143 -9.37 12.51 -9.64
CA ILE A 143 -10.14 13.17 -8.58
C ILE A 143 -10.12 14.71 -8.64
N GLY A 144 -9.40 15.30 -9.62
CA GLY A 144 -9.29 16.74 -9.78
C GLY A 144 -8.48 17.45 -8.68
N LEU A 145 -7.56 16.74 -8.02
CA LEU A 145 -6.71 17.31 -6.97
C LEU A 145 -5.46 17.95 -7.56
N VAL A 146 -5.40 19.28 -7.51
CA VAL A 146 -4.27 20.11 -8.00
C VAL A 146 -3.56 20.74 -6.82
N TYR A 147 -2.24 20.68 -6.80
CA TYR A 147 -1.43 21.38 -5.81
C TYR A 147 -0.88 22.69 -6.37
N LEU A 148 -0.56 23.64 -5.50
CA LEU A 148 -0.02 24.95 -5.90
C LEU A 148 1.34 24.85 -6.61
N ALA A 149 2.02 23.72 -6.50
CA ALA A 149 3.32 23.46 -7.11
C ALA A 149 3.23 22.72 -8.46
N ASP A 150 2.03 22.39 -8.92
CA ASP A 150 1.81 21.69 -10.19
C ASP A 150 1.96 22.60 -11.41
#